data_db85760ee0b564866b945ffccfe50f19
#
_entry.id   db85760ee0b564866b945ffccfe50f19
#
_cell.length_a   1.000
_cell.length_b   1.000
_cell.length_c   1.000
_cell.angle_alpha   90.00
_cell.angle_beta   90.00
_cell.angle_gamma   90.00
#
_symmetry.space_group_name_H-M   'P 1'
#
loop_
_entity.id
_entity.type
_entity.pdbx_description
1 polymer ?
#
loop_
_entity_poly.entity_id
_entity_poly.type
_entity_poly.pdbx_seq_one_letter_code
_entity_poly.pdbx_strand_id
1 'polypeptide(L)'
;NWKVSLLSAALGYAAMALIMTATPLSMQAYHHSFSASAFIIQWHVIAMFMPSFFTGNLIQRFGSKNIMLIGIGLNLLCILINTQGQFFLSYWSALILLGVGWNFMFIAGTTLLTETYRPEEKALVQGVNDVLVFGAAAGGSLMAGVLQNQIGWETLNIVVAPPLLLLAGWLLWLKRGRGILVQHPIH
;
A
#
# COMPACT_ATOMS: atom_id res chain seq x y z
N ASN A 1 -12.22 -13.81 3.59
CA ASN A 1 -11.56 -12.53 3.96
C ASN A 1 -10.03 -12.65 4.08
N TRP A 2 -9.49 -13.83 4.51
CA TRP A 2 -8.04 -14.01 4.73
C TRP A 2 -7.18 -13.70 3.48
N LYS A 3 -7.61 -14.14 2.28
CA LYS A 3 -6.87 -13.86 1.03
C LYS A 3 -6.75 -12.37 0.74
N VAL A 4 -7.84 -11.62 0.94
CA VAL A 4 -7.85 -10.16 0.76
C VAL A 4 -6.97 -9.46 1.78
N SER A 5 -6.94 -9.95 3.02
CA SER A 5 -6.06 -9.44 4.07
C SER A 5 -4.58 -9.58 3.70
N LEU A 6 -4.16 -10.80 3.34
CA LEU A 6 -2.79 -11.10 2.92
C LEU A 6 -2.39 -10.27 1.69
N LEU A 7 -3.25 -10.23 0.67
CA LEU A 7 -2.96 -9.48 -0.55
C LEU A 7 -2.90 -7.97 -0.31
N SER A 8 -3.75 -7.41 0.56
CA SER A 8 -3.67 -5.99 0.90
C SER A 8 -2.33 -5.63 1.55
N ALA A 9 -1.91 -6.42 2.53
CA ALA A 9 -0.64 -6.21 3.21
C ALA A 9 0.56 -6.38 2.24
N ALA A 10 0.58 -7.47 1.46
CA ALA A 10 1.67 -7.79 0.56
C ALA A 10 1.77 -6.79 -0.62
N LEU A 11 0.65 -6.46 -1.28
CA LEU A 11 0.63 -5.51 -2.39
C LEU A 11 0.95 -4.08 -1.92
N GLY A 12 0.42 -3.68 -0.75
CA GLY A 12 0.75 -2.39 -0.15
C GLY A 12 2.25 -2.26 0.10
N TYR A 13 2.86 -3.32 0.64
CA TYR A 13 4.31 -3.35 0.92
C TYR A 13 5.16 -3.41 -0.36
N ALA A 14 4.75 -4.23 -1.34
CA ALA A 14 5.45 -4.33 -2.63
C ALA A 14 5.45 -2.98 -3.38
N ALA A 15 4.28 -2.34 -3.48
CA ALA A 15 4.13 -1.05 -4.13
C ALA A 15 4.98 0.04 -3.44
N MET A 16 4.90 0.08 -2.09
CA MET A 16 5.70 1.01 -1.28
C MET A 16 7.19 0.78 -1.49
N ALA A 17 7.67 -0.46 -1.36
CA ALA A 17 9.09 -0.78 -1.48
C ALA A 17 9.64 -0.50 -2.89
N LEU A 18 8.87 -0.81 -3.92
CA LEU A 18 9.23 -0.55 -5.32
C LEU A 18 9.38 0.96 -5.58
N ILE A 19 8.33 1.74 -5.29
CA ILE A 19 8.31 3.19 -5.59
C ILE A 19 9.31 3.93 -4.70
N MET A 20 9.36 3.64 -3.39
CA MET A 20 10.32 4.26 -2.47
C MET A 20 11.77 4.03 -2.91
N THR A 21 12.11 2.79 -3.31
CA THR A 21 13.48 2.46 -3.74
C THR A 21 13.82 3.07 -5.10
N ALA A 22 12.86 3.15 -6.02
CA ALA A 22 13.07 3.78 -7.32
C ALA A 22 13.14 5.32 -7.25
N THR A 23 12.56 5.95 -6.23
CA THR A 23 12.50 7.42 -6.12
C THR A 23 13.86 8.09 -6.14
N PRO A 24 14.86 7.72 -5.30
CA PRO A 24 16.20 8.35 -5.37
C PRO A 24 16.88 8.17 -6.72
N LEU A 25 16.69 7.02 -7.36
CA LEU A 25 17.25 6.73 -8.69
C LEU A 25 16.63 7.66 -9.75
N SER A 26 15.31 7.82 -9.72
CA SER A 26 14.60 8.75 -10.58
C SER A 26 15.03 10.20 -10.31
N MET A 27 15.05 10.62 -9.06
CA MET A 27 15.47 11.98 -8.69
C MET A 27 16.89 12.30 -9.15
N GLN A 28 17.81 11.34 -9.05
CA GLN A 28 19.18 11.50 -9.56
C GLN A 28 19.19 11.64 -11.09
N ALA A 29 18.41 10.85 -11.80
CA ALA A 29 18.29 10.94 -13.26
C ALA A 29 17.76 12.32 -13.74
N TYR A 30 16.91 12.96 -12.92
CA TYR A 30 16.38 14.31 -13.17
C TYR A 30 17.17 15.42 -12.45
N HIS A 31 18.45 15.17 -12.09
CA HIS A 31 19.40 16.14 -11.54
C HIS A 31 18.99 16.76 -10.19
N HIS A 32 18.16 16.12 -9.40
CA HIS A 32 17.92 16.52 -8.01
C HIS A 32 19.11 16.15 -7.12
N SER A 33 19.38 17.00 -6.10
CA SER A 33 20.46 16.75 -5.16
C SER A 33 20.20 15.55 -4.25
N PHE A 34 21.26 14.92 -3.75
CA PHE A 34 21.16 13.86 -2.75
C PHE A 34 20.39 14.30 -1.49
N SER A 35 20.62 15.54 -1.03
CA SER A 35 19.91 16.10 0.13
C SER A 35 18.41 16.22 -0.10
N ALA A 36 17.98 16.56 -1.32
CA ALA A 36 16.56 16.59 -1.68
C ALA A 36 15.93 15.19 -1.60
N SER A 37 16.62 14.18 -2.14
CA SER A 37 16.15 12.78 -2.05
C SER A 37 16.09 12.30 -0.60
N ALA A 38 17.12 12.58 0.20
CA ALA A 38 17.12 12.22 1.63
C ALA A 38 15.97 12.88 2.40
N PHE A 39 15.69 14.16 2.14
CA PHE A 39 14.58 14.88 2.75
C PHE A 39 13.22 14.23 2.42
N ILE A 40 13.00 13.86 1.16
CA ILE A 40 11.75 13.21 0.71
C ILE A 40 11.58 11.85 1.38
N ILE A 41 12.64 11.04 1.46
CA ILE A 41 12.59 9.74 2.14
C ILE A 41 12.31 9.89 3.65
N GLN A 42 12.88 10.90 4.32
CA GLN A 42 12.59 11.16 5.72
C GLN A 42 11.10 11.45 5.95
N TRP A 43 10.50 12.32 5.12
CA TRP A 43 9.07 12.61 5.20
C TRP A 43 8.19 11.41 4.85
N HIS A 44 8.62 10.58 3.90
CA HIS A 44 7.95 9.32 3.60
C HIS A 44 7.93 8.39 4.82
N VAL A 45 9.07 8.21 5.50
CA VAL A 45 9.14 7.38 6.71
C VAL A 45 8.24 7.93 7.82
N ILE A 46 8.21 9.24 8.01
CA ILE A 46 7.27 9.87 8.96
C ILE A 46 5.82 9.54 8.56
N ALA A 47 5.48 9.68 7.28
CA ALA A 47 4.16 9.38 6.75
C ALA A 47 3.77 7.90 6.85
N MET A 48 4.75 6.97 6.85
CA MET A 48 4.51 5.55 7.08
C MET A 48 4.09 5.25 8.53
N PHE A 49 4.71 5.88 9.51
CA PHE A 49 4.55 5.48 10.91
C PHE A 49 3.65 6.41 11.72
N MET A 50 3.65 7.72 11.46
CA MET A 50 2.83 8.69 12.19
C MET A 50 1.33 8.35 12.18
N PRO A 51 0.71 7.90 11.07
CA PRO A 51 -0.71 7.55 11.06
C PRO A 51 -1.04 6.37 11.97
N SER A 52 -0.10 5.51 12.34
CA SER A 52 -0.34 4.33 13.19
C SER A 52 -0.93 4.68 14.56
N PHE A 53 -0.68 5.89 15.07
CA PHE A 53 -1.26 6.36 16.33
C PHE A 53 -2.78 6.49 16.29
N PHE A 54 -3.38 6.66 15.12
CA PHE A 54 -4.83 6.82 14.96
C PHE A 54 -5.47 5.83 13.98
N THR A 55 -4.68 5.10 13.17
CA THR A 55 -5.20 4.11 12.21
C THR A 55 -6.06 3.04 12.89
N GLY A 56 -5.69 2.60 14.10
CA GLY A 56 -6.47 1.67 14.88
C GLY A 56 -7.88 2.20 15.21
N ASN A 57 -7.99 3.46 15.63
CA ASN A 57 -9.27 4.10 15.90
C ASN A 57 -10.11 4.28 14.62
N LEU A 58 -9.46 4.59 13.49
CA LEU A 58 -10.13 4.66 12.20
C LEU A 58 -10.69 3.30 11.77
N ILE A 59 -9.94 2.22 11.99
CA ILE A 59 -10.39 0.85 11.71
C ILE A 59 -11.59 0.48 12.57
N GLN A 60 -11.56 0.80 13.87
CA GLN A 60 -12.70 0.55 14.77
C GLN A 60 -13.96 1.31 14.33
N ARG A 61 -13.80 2.55 13.88
CA ARG A 61 -14.93 3.41 13.48
C ARG A 61 -15.48 3.09 12.08
N PHE A 62 -14.62 2.83 11.12
CA PHE A 62 -14.99 2.70 9.70
C PHE A 62 -14.85 1.28 9.16
N GLY A 63 -14.20 0.38 9.90
CA GLY A 63 -13.93 -0.99 9.49
C GLY A 63 -12.69 -1.15 8.60
N SER A 64 -12.01 -2.28 8.75
CA SER A 64 -10.74 -2.60 8.05
C SER A 64 -10.85 -2.45 6.53
N LYS A 65 -11.94 -2.93 5.91
CA LYS A 65 -12.10 -2.87 4.45
C LYS A 65 -12.20 -1.45 3.89
N ASN A 66 -12.81 -0.51 4.63
CA ASN A 66 -12.90 0.88 4.20
C ASN A 66 -11.55 1.56 4.30
N ILE A 67 -10.79 1.30 5.37
CA ILE A 67 -9.44 1.85 5.55
C ILE A 67 -8.49 1.31 4.48
N MET A 68 -8.57 0.01 4.11
CA MET A 68 -7.83 -0.54 2.97
C MET A 68 -8.16 0.20 1.67
N LEU A 69 -9.44 0.44 1.38
CA LEU A 69 -9.88 1.15 0.16
C LEU A 69 -9.34 2.58 0.13
N ILE A 70 -9.34 3.27 1.26
CA ILE A 70 -8.72 4.60 1.38
C ILE A 70 -7.22 4.51 1.11
N GLY A 71 -6.53 3.52 1.69
CA GLY A 71 -5.10 3.28 1.46
C GLY A 71 -4.78 3.02 -0.02
N ILE A 72 -5.59 2.20 -0.71
CA ILE A 72 -5.46 1.98 -2.15
C ILE A 72 -5.68 3.29 -2.92
N GLY A 73 -6.68 4.08 -2.57
CA GLY A 73 -6.95 5.37 -3.19
C GLY A 73 -5.78 6.34 -3.06
N LEU A 74 -5.14 6.40 -1.88
CA LEU A 74 -3.94 7.21 -1.64
C LEU A 74 -2.75 6.74 -2.50
N ASN A 75 -2.55 5.42 -2.63
CA ASN A 75 -1.50 4.87 -3.50
C ASN A 75 -1.76 5.16 -4.98
N LEU A 76 -3.01 5.09 -5.44
CA LEU A 76 -3.37 5.45 -6.80
C LEU A 76 -3.18 6.95 -7.06
N LEU A 77 -3.48 7.80 -6.08
CA LEU A 77 -3.21 9.24 -6.16
C LEU A 77 -1.70 9.53 -6.19
N CYS A 78 -0.89 8.79 -5.41
CA CYS A 78 0.57 8.83 -5.50
C CYS A 78 1.05 8.54 -6.92
N ILE A 79 0.56 7.45 -7.54
CA ILE A 79 0.89 7.08 -8.92
C ILE A 79 0.51 8.20 -9.88
N LEU A 80 -0.69 8.76 -9.75
CA LEU A 80 -1.15 9.85 -10.59
C LEU A 80 -0.23 11.08 -10.49
N ILE A 81 0.19 11.47 -9.29
CA ILE A 81 1.11 12.61 -9.09
C ILE A 81 2.48 12.30 -9.71
N ASN A 82 2.99 11.09 -9.53
CA ASN A 82 4.28 10.67 -10.08
C ASN A 82 4.32 10.65 -11.61
N THR A 83 3.17 10.57 -12.28
CA THR A 83 3.05 10.64 -13.75
C THR A 83 2.86 12.07 -14.28
N GLN A 84 2.66 13.08 -13.42
CA GLN A 84 2.45 14.47 -13.86
C GLN A 84 3.74 15.28 -14.01
N GLY A 85 4.87 14.76 -13.56
CA GLY A 85 6.17 15.43 -13.68
C GLY A 85 7.15 15.06 -12.58
N GLN A 86 8.41 15.41 -12.82
CA GLN A 86 9.56 15.04 -11.99
C GLN A 86 10.06 16.23 -11.15
N PHE A 87 9.13 17.05 -10.67
CA PHE A 87 9.43 18.18 -9.78
C PHE A 87 9.60 17.72 -8.33
N PHE A 88 10.39 18.44 -7.56
CA PHE A 88 10.58 18.15 -6.13
C PHE A 88 9.25 17.97 -5.37
N LEU A 89 8.30 18.87 -5.60
CA LEU A 89 7.00 18.84 -4.92
C LEU A 89 6.16 17.61 -5.31
N SER A 90 6.28 17.15 -6.56
CA SER A 90 5.62 15.92 -7.03
C SER A 90 6.14 14.69 -6.27
N TYR A 91 7.45 14.51 -6.20
CA TYR A 91 8.07 13.42 -5.42
C TYR A 91 7.69 13.50 -3.94
N TRP A 92 7.78 14.69 -3.33
CA TRP A 92 7.50 14.88 -1.92
C TRP A 92 6.05 14.54 -1.56
N SER A 93 5.08 15.12 -2.29
CA SER A 93 3.66 14.87 -2.03
C SER A 93 3.26 13.41 -2.35
N ALA A 94 3.77 12.85 -3.45
CA ALA A 94 3.52 11.46 -3.83
C ALA A 94 4.03 10.48 -2.76
N LEU A 95 5.26 10.68 -2.23
CA LEU A 95 5.81 9.79 -1.22
C LEU A 95 5.12 9.90 0.14
N ILE A 96 4.61 11.06 0.51
CA ILE A 96 3.75 11.19 1.70
C ILE A 96 2.48 10.35 1.52
N LEU A 97 1.80 10.46 0.38
CA LEU A 97 0.60 9.68 0.08
C LEU A 97 0.90 8.18 0.05
N LEU A 98 2.04 7.79 -0.52
CA LEU A 98 2.52 6.40 -0.53
C LEU A 98 2.69 5.86 0.89
N GLY A 99 3.31 6.63 1.78
CA GLY A 99 3.53 6.23 3.18
C GLY A 99 2.24 6.04 3.95
N VAL A 100 1.32 7.02 3.88
CA VAL A 100 0.00 6.92 4.52
C VAL A 100 -0.83 5.78 3.90
N GLY A 101 -0.82 5.67 2.58
CA GLY A 101 -1.53 4.61 1.85
C GLY A 101 -1.03 3.21 2.24
N TRP A 102 0.28 3.03 2.32
CA TRP A 102 0.89 1.80 2.84
C TRP A 102 0.44 1.50 4.27
N ASN A 103 0.52 2.48 5.17
CA ASN A 103 0.10 2.31 6.56
C ASN A 103 -1.34 1.79 6.67
N PHE A 104 -2.26 2.39 5.93
CA PHE A 104 -3.67 2.00 5.94
C PHE A 104 -3.89 0.61 5.36
N MET A 105 -3.24 0.26 4.25
CA MET A 105 -3.35 -1.07 3.65
C MET A 105 -2.75 -2.15 4.53
N PHE A 106 -1.58 -1.89 5.11
CA PHE A 106 -0.86 -2.84 5.93
C PHE A 106 -1.56 -3.08 7.28
N ILE A 107 -1.86 -2.01 8.05
CA ILE A 107 -2.48 -2.16 9.37
C ILE A 107 -3.89 -2.71 9.25
N ALA A 108 -4.70 -2.19 8.32
CA ALA A 108 -6.06 -2.71 8.14
C ALA A 108 -6.06 -4.15 7.57
N GLY A 109 -5.09 -4.49 6.72
CA GLY A 109 -4.90 -5.85 6.21
C GLY A 109 -4.56 -6.83 7.33
N THR A 110 -3.55 -6.53 8.12
CA THR A 110 -3.14 -7.37 9.25
C THR A 110 -4.21 -7.45 10.33
N THR A 111 -4.93 -6.35 10.62
CA THR A 111 -6.08 -6.36 11.54
C THR A 111 -7.19 -7.29 11.03
N LEU A 112 -7.58 -7.18 9.76
CA LEU A 112 -8.60 -8.08 9.20
C LEU A 112 -8.13 -9.55 9.18
N LEU A 113 -6.84 -9.80 9.06
CA LEU A 113 -6.28 -11.15 9.13
C LEU A 113 -6.51 -11.77 10.51
N THR A 114 -6.36 -11.00 11.60
CA THR A 114 -6.56 -11.51 12.96
C THR A 114 -8.00 -11.97 13.22
N GLU A 115 -8.97 -11.51 12.46
CA GLU A 115 -10.37 -11.93 12.53
C GLU A 115 -10.65 -13.27 11.80
N THR A 116 -9.66 -13.87 11.14
CA THR A 116 -9.86 -15.00 10.23
C THR A 116 -9.26 -16.32 10.71
N TYR A 117 -8.52 -16.33 11.80
CA TYR A 117 -7.87 -17.54 12.35
C TYR A 117 -8.15 -17.70 13.84
N ARG A 118 -7.98 -18.95 14.32
CA ARG A 118 -8.10 -19.28 15.75
C ARG A 118 -6.78 -19.00 16.50
N PRO A 119 -6.80 -18.83 17.83
CA PRO A 119 -5.59 -18.60 18.61
C PRO A 119 -4.47 -19.62 18.38
N GLU A 120 -4.84 -20.88 18.15
CA GLU A 120 -3.91 -21.99 17.92
C GLU A 120 -3.17 -21.87 16.58
N GLU A 121 -3.79 -21.24 15.59
CA GLU A 121 -3.26 -21.04 14.23
C GLU A 121 -2.43 -19.76 14.09
N LYS A 122 -2.42 -18.90 15.13
CA LYS A 122 -1.83 -17.57 15.10
C LYS A 122 -0.39 -17.58 14.58
N ALA A 123 0.47 -18.43 15.13
CA ALA A 123 1.89 -18.45 14.77
C ALA A 123 2.09 -18.80 13.30
N LEU A 124 1.35 -19.79 12.78
CA LEU A 124 1.44 -20.23 11.39
C LEU A 124 0.93 -19.13 10.44
N VAL A 125 -0.27 -18.59 10.70
CA VAL A 125 -0.90 -17.59 9.81
C VAL A 125 -0.10 -16.28 9.79
N GLN A 126 0.40 -15.82 10.94
CA GLN A 126 1.26 -14.64 10.99
C GLN A 126 2.61 -14.89 10.32
N GLY A 127 3.22 -16.07 10.52
CA GLY A 127 4.45 -16.43 9.82
C GLY A 127 4.30 -16.44 8.31
N VAL A 128 3.21 -17.01 7.78
CA VAL A 128 2.90 -16.98 6.33
C VAL A 128 2.69 -15.53 5.86
N ASN A 129 1.96 -14.71 6.63
CA ASN A 129 1.77 -13.29 6.31
C ASN A 129 3.12 -12.57 6.21
N ASP A 130 4.00 -12.75 7.18
CA ASP A 130 5.29 -12.07 7.23
C ASP A 130 6.21 -12.48 6.07
N VAL A 131 6.24 -13.77 5.74
CA VAL A 131 6.99 -14.27 4.57
C VAL A 131 6.47 -13.63 3.28
N LEU A 132 5.15 -13.57 3.09
CA LEU A 132 4.55 -12.96 1.90
C LEU A 132 4.81 -11.45 1.83
N VAL A 133 4.62 -10.75 2.94
CA VAL A 133 4.79 -9.29 3.02
C VAL A 133 6.24 -8.89 2.80
N PHE A 134 7.18 -9.49 3.55
CA PHE A 134 8.59 -9.15 3.41
C PHE A 134 9.20 -9.69 2.12
N GLY A 135 8.73 -10.86 1.63
CA GLY A 135 9.09 -11.36 0.30
C GLY A 135 8.65 -10.43 -0.82
N ALA A 136 7.42 -9.91 -0.74
CA ALA A 136 6.90 -8.94 -1.70
C ALA A 136 7.66 -7.61 -1.64
N ALA A 137 8.01 -7.14 -0.44
CA ALA A 137 8.83 -5.95 -0.25
C ALA A 137 10.24 -6.12 -0.83
N ALA A 138 10.89 -7.23 -0.54
CA ALA A 138 12.21 -7.56 -1.08
C ALA A 138 12.18 -7.64 -2.61
N GLY A 139 11.18 -8.32 -3.18
CA GLY A 139 10.97 -8.39 -4.63
C GLY A 139 10.77 -7.02 -5.24
N GLY A 140 9.94 -6.16 -4.64
CA GLY A 140 9.73 -4.78 -5.07
C GLY A 140 11.02 -3.97 -5.08
N SER A 141 11.79 -4.01 -3.99
CA SER A 141 13.07 -3.29 -3.88
C SER A 141 14.10 -3.78 -4.90
N LEU A 142 14.24 -5.11 -5.08
CA LEU A 142 15.18 -5.68 -6.06
C LEU A 142 14.81 -5.30 -7.50
N MET A 143 13.53 -5.25 -7.82
CA MET A 143 13.05 -4.88 -9.15
C MET A 143 13.11 -3.38 -9.41
N ALA A 144 13.19 -2.53 -8.39
CA ALA A 144 13.11 -1.09 -8.53
C ALA A 144 14.18 -0.52 -9.48
N GLY A 145 15.44 -0.90 -9.29
CA GLY A 145 16.55 -0.44 -10.14
C GLY A 145 16.45 -0.95 -11.58
N VAL A 146 16.05 -2.22 -11.75
CA VAL A 146 15.88 -2.84 -13.06
C VAL A 146 14.75 -2.16 -13.84
N LEU A 147 13.59 -2.02 -13.21
CA LEU A 147 12.43 -1.40 -13.85
C LEU A 147 12.68 0.09 -14.13
N GLN A 148 13.29 0.83 -13.19
CA GLN A 148 13.62 2.23 -13.39
C GLN A 148 14.52 2.43 -14.62
N ASN A 149 15.52 1.55 -14.83
CA ASN A 149 16.40 1.64 -15.99
C ASN A 149 15.77 1.19 -17.31
N GLN A 150 14.89 0.18 -17.28
CA GLN A 150 14.35 -0.42 -18.49
C GLN A 150 13.10 0.30 -19.01
N ILE A 151 12.19 0.69 -18.13
CA ILE A 151 10.87 1.25 -18.49
C ILE A 151 10.66 2.68 -18.01
N GLY A 152 11.57 3.21 -17.19
CA GLY A 152 11.53 4.58 -16.69
C GLY A 152 10.52 4.81 -15.57
N TRP A 153 10.57 6.02 -14.99
CA TRP A 153 9.81 6.40 -13.79
C TRP A 153 8.29 6.33 -13.97
N GLU A 154 7.78 6.90 -15.04
CA GLU A 154 6.34 6.99 -15.28
C GLU A 154 5.71 5.60 -15.48
N THR A 155 6.32 4.80 -16.36
CA THR A 155 5.84 3.43 -16.64
C THR A 155 5.94 2.53 -15.41
N LEU A 156 7.02 2.65 -14.62
CA LEU A 156 7.17 1.93 -13.35
C LEU A 156 5.99 2.22 -12.41
N ASN A 157 5.61 3.48 -12.26
CA ASN A 157 4.47 3.85 -11.42
C ASN A 157 3.14 3.29 -12.00
N ILE A 158 2.92 3.39 -13.32
CA ILE A 158 1.70 2.90 -13.96
C ILE A 158 1.53 1.39 -13.79
N VAL A 159 2.60 0.61 -13.87
CA VAL A 159 2.56 -0.87 -13.70
C VAL A 159 2.07 -1.29 -12.31
N VAL A 160 2.23 -0.43 -11.30
CA VAL A 160 1.72 -0.68 -9.95
C VAL A 160 0.20 -0.51 -9.83
N ALA A 161 -0.43 0.27 -10.70
CA ALA A 161 -1.87 0.57 -10.61
C ALA A 161 -2.80 -0.63 -10.84
N PRO A 162 -2.61 -1.51 -11.85
CA PRO A 162 -3.52 -2.63 -12.12
C PRO A 162 -3.74 -3.57 -10.92
N PRO A 163 -2.71 -4.08 -10.22
CA PRO A 163 -2.94 -4.93 -9.05
C PRO A 163 -3.68 -4.21 -7.92
N LEU A 164 -3.45 -2.91 -7.71
CA LEU A 164 -4.19 -2.12 -6.73
C LEU A 164 -5.66 -1.95 -7.10
N LEU A 165 -5.95 -1.71 -8.38
CA LEU A 165 -7.31 -1.60 -8.89
C LEU A 165 -8.07 -2.93 -8.80
N LEU A 166 -7.43 -4.05 -9.10
CA LEU A 166 -8.01 -5.39 -8.94
C LEU A 166 -8.35 -5.67 -7.46
N LEU A 167 -7.45 -5.33 -6.54
CA LEU A 167 -7.70 -5.46 -5.11
C LEU A 167 -8.86 -4.58 -4.65
N ALA A 168 -8.93 -3.32 -5.12
CA ALA A 168 -10.04 -2.42 -4.82
C ALA A 168 -11.37 -2.98 -5.32
N GLY A 169 -11.42 -3.46 -6.55
CA GLY A 169 -12.59 -4.10 -7.13
C GLY A 169 -13.07 -5.31 -6.33
N TRP A 170 -12.13 -6.16 -5.90
CA TRP A 170 -12.45 -7.31 -5.05
C TRP A 170 -12.99 -6.90 -3.67
N LEU A 171 -12.38 -5.91 -3.03
CA LEU A 171 -12.87 -5.37 -1.74
C LEU A 171 -14.29 -4.80 -1.87
N LEU A 172 -14.58 -4.07 -2.95
CA LEU A 172 -15.89 -3.51 -3.22
C LEU A 172 -16.93 -4.61 -3.47
N TRP A 173 -16.58 -5.65 -4.22
CA TRP A 173 -17.44 -6.82 -4.44
C TRP A 173 -17.79 -7.54 -3.13
N LEU A 174 -16.79 -7.78 -2.26
CA LEU A 174 -17.00 -8.39 -0.94
C LEU A 174 -17.87 -7.54 0.00
N LYS A 175 -17.91 -6.22 -0.20
CA LYS A 175 -18.80 -5.33 0.57
C LYS A 175 -20.24 -5.46 0.10
N ARG A 176 -20.47 -5.52 -1.22
CA ARG A 176 -21.82 -5.64 -1.80
C ARG A 176 -22.49 -6.96 -1.41
N GLY A 177 -21.75 -8.07 -1.41
CA GLY A 177 -22.30 -9.38 -1.06
C GLY A 177 -22.82 -9.51 0.38
N ARG A 178 -22.30 -8.70 1.32
CA ARG A 178 -22.80 -8.69 2.70
C ARG A 178 -24.06 -7.85 2.92
N GLY A 179 -24.30 -6.86 2.06
CA GLY A 179 -25.51 -6.03 2.14
C GLY A 179 -26.80 -6.78 1.78
N ILE A 180 -26.71 -7.85 1.00
CA ILE A 180 -27.87 -8.64 0.54
C ILE A 180 -28.35 -9.62 1.61
N LEU A 181 -27.48 -10.09 2.51
CA LEU A 181 -27.82 -11.07 3.53
C LEU A 181 -28.48 -10.48 4.80
N VAL A 182 -28.46 -9.16 4.96
CA VAL A 182 -29.05 -8.47 6.14
C VAL A 182 -30.52 -8.09 5.92
N GLN A 183 -31.08 -8.27 4.72
CA GLN A 183 -32.42 -7.83 4.37
C GLN A 183 -33.52 -8.94 4.42
N HIS A 184 -33.24 -10.11 4.95
CA HIS A 184 -34.29 -11.09 5.24
C HIS A 184 -34.45 -11.25 6.76
N PRO A 185 -35.36 -10.50 7.41
CA PRO A 185 -35.88 -10.92 8.71
C PRO A 185 -36.78 -12.15 8.46
N ILE A 186 -36.40 -13.26 9.07
CA ILE A 186 -37.24 -14.43 9.16
C ILE A 186 -38.44 -14.02 10.08
N HIS A 187 -39.60 -13.95 9.51
CA HIS A 187 -40.88 -13.94 10.25
C HIS A 187 -41.20 -15.33 10.76
#